data_ced4511aac488166dd5e400986f56b7a
#
_entry.id   ced4511aac488166dd5e400986f56b7a
#
_cell.length_a   1.000
_cell.length_b   1.000
_cell.length_c   1.000
_cell.angle_alpha   90.00
_cell.angle_beta   90.00
_cell.angle_gamma   90.00
#
_symmetry.space_group_name_H-M   'P 1'
#
loop_
_entity.id
_entity.type
_entity.pdbx_description
1 polymer ?
#
loop_
_entity_poly.entity_id
_entity_poly.type
_entity_poly.pdbx_seq_one_letter_code
_entity_poly.pdbx_strand_id
1 'polypeptide(L)'
;MKFRRFLGGLVFYFANNFIANFPSFHIRHWFYRHILHYALGKDSSIHMGVFVTGRKIKIGDNVVINRRSYLDGRIGITIHNNVSISPEVFIVSMEHDPNDPMFSTRGGEVVIESHVWIGARAMLLPGIHIGEGAVIGAGAVVTKDVEPYQIVAGVPARVIGERSRPINYLCKYFTWFDSDIQRD
;
A
#
# COMPACT_ATOMS: atom_id res chain seq x y z
N MET A 1 25.64 14.90 -8.94
CA MET A 1 24.28 14.84 -8.32
C MET A 1 23.17 14.63 -9.34
N LYS A 2 23.11 15.35 -10.48
CA LYS A 2 22.05 15.24 -11.51
C LYS A 2 21.96 13.84 -12.15
N PHE A 3 23.08 13.21 -12.50
CA PHE A 3 23.11 11.88 -13.15
C PHE A 3 22.52 10.75 -12.27
N ARG A 4 22.81 10.73 -10.97
CA ARG A 4 22.24 9.74 -10.03
C ARG A 4 20.72 9.90 -9.88
N ARG A 5 20.21 11.13 -9.90
CA ARG A 5 18.75 11.41 -9.89
C ARG A 5 18.09 10.95 -11.20
N PHE A 6 18.75 11.19 -12.34
CA PHE A 6 18.27 10.71 -13.64
C PHE A 6 18.17 9.19 -13.67
N LEU A 7 19.23 8.46 -13.25
CA LEU A 7 19.20 7.00 -13.18
C LEU A 7 18.12 6.49 -12.22
N GLY A 8 17.96 7.13 -11.06
CA GLY A 8 16.86 6.81 -10.15
C GLY A 8 15.49 6.97 -10.78
N GLY A 9 15.26 8.07 -11.51
CA GLY A 9 14.03 8.31 -12.26
C GLY A 9 13.79 7.24 -13.34
N LEU A 10 14.81 6.84 -14.07
CA LEU A 10 14.72 5.81 -15.10
C LEU A 10 14.34 4.45 -14.49
N VAL A 11 14.89 4.09 -13.33
CA VAL A 11 14.54 2.85 -12.61
C VAL A 11 13.06 2.85 -12.22
N PHE A 12 12.54 3.94 -11.63
CA PHE A 12 11.12 4.03 -11.28
C PHE A 12 10.22 4.11 -12.50
N TYR A 13 10.64 4.78 -13.58
CA TYR A 13 9.91 4.76 -14.85
C TYR A 13 9.76 3.32 -15.37
N PHE A 14 10.85 2.56 -15.41
CA PHE A 14 10.84 1.17 -15.83
C PHE A 14 10.01 0.27 -14.90
N ALA A 15 10.13 0.47 -13.57
CA ALA A 15 9.35 -0.23 -12.57
C ALA A 15 7.85 -0.08 -12.81
N ASN A 16 7.38 1.15 -12.99
CA ASN A 16 5.95 1.46 -13.05
C ASN A 16 5.31 1.20 -14.42
N ASN A 17 6.07 1.34 -15.52
CA ASN A 17 5.50 1.20 -16.87
C ASN A 17 5.68 -0.21 -17.45
N PHE A 18 6.71 -0.95 -17.04
CA PHE A 18 7.00 -2.28 -17.59
C PHE A 18 6.87 -3.37 -16.54
N ILE A 19 7.61 -3.27 -15.44
CA ILE A 19 7.63 -4.32 -14.41
C ILE A 19 6.28 -4.45 -13.71
N ALA A 20 5.65 -3.36 -13.29
CA ALA A 20 4.35 -3.39 -12.62
C ALA A 20 3.27 -4.07 -13.47
N ASN A 21 3.39 -4.02 -14.80
CA ASN A 21 2.45 -4.62 -15.73
C ASN A 21 2.89 -6.01 -16.25
N PHE A 22 4.01 -6.53 -15.77
CA PHE A 22 4.49 -7.85 -16.20
C PHE A 22 3.67 -8.96 -15.52
N PRO A 23 3.11 -9.96 -16.26
CA PRO A 23 2.13 -10.91 -15.72
C PRO A 23 2.74 -12.05 -14.88
N SER A 24 3.88 -11.81 -14.22
CA SER A 24 4.53 -12.77 -13.33
C SER A 24 4.86 -12.14 -11.98
N PHE A 25 4.29 -12.67 -10.91
CA PHE A 25 4.63 -12.28 -9.54
C PHE A 25 6.12 -12.46 -9.25
N HIS A 26 6.73 -13.55 -9.71
CA HIS A 26 8.15 -13.83 -9.46
C HIS A 26 9.07 -12.74 -10.03
N ILE A 27 8.83 -12.29 -11.26
CA ILE A 27 9.62 -11.23 -11.89
C ILE A 27 9.39 -9.89 -11.21
N ARG A 28 8.13 -9.52 -10.92
CA ARG A 28 7.81 -8.28 -10.21
C ARG A 28 8.46 -8.26 -8.82
N HIS A 29 8.28 -9.32 -8.03
CA HIS A 29 8.84 -9.42 -6.68
C HIS A 29 10.36 -9.44 -6.67
N TRP A 30 11.00 -10.14 -7.62
CA TRP A 30 12.44 -10.11 -7.76
C TRP A 30 12.94 -8.68 -7.98
N PHE A 31 12.31 -7.93 -8.91
CA PHE A 31 12.67 -6.54 -9.18
C PHE A 31 12.47 -5.64 -7.95
N TYR A 32 11.33 -5.76 -7.28
CA TYR A 32 11.04 -4.98 -6.08
C TYR A 32 12.05 -5.24 -4.95
N ARG A 33 12.42 -6.50 -4.72
CA ARG A 33 13.42 -6.86 -3.70
C ARG A 33 14.83 -6.42 -4.06
N HIS A 34 15.29 -6.68 -5.28
CA HIS A 34 16.72 -6.55 -5.62
C HIS A 34 17.06 -5.21 -6.27
N ILE A 35 16.14 -4.56 -6.97
CA ILE A 35 16.38 -3.28 -7.66
C ILE A 35 15.83 -2.10 -6.86
N LEU A 36 14.61 -2.20 -6.35
CA LEU A 36 14.03 -1.15 -5.50
C LEU A 36 14.40 -1.30 -4.02
N HIS A 37 14.91 -2.47 -3.61
CA HIS A 37 15.30 -2.82 -2.23
C HIS A 37 14.14 -2.77 -1.24
N TYR A 38 12.94 -3.15 -1.67
CA TYR A 38 11.81 -3.30 -0.75
C TYR A 38 11.95 -4.55 0.11
N ALA A 39 11.66 -4.42 1.40
CA ALA A 39 11.43 -5.59 2.24
C ALA A 39 10.05 -6.16 1.87
N LEU A 40 10.04 -7.39 1.36
CA LEU A 40 8.82 -8.08 0.94
C LEU A 40 8.80 -9.47 1.57
N GLY A 41 7.85 -9.70 2.46
CA GLY A 41 7.68 -10.94 3.22
C GLY A 41 7.25 -12.13 2.37
N LYS A 42 7.10 -13.27 3.03
CA LYS A 42 6.70 -14.53 2.42
C LYS A 42 5.21 -14.50 2.08
N ASP A 43 4.83 -15.21 1.02
CA ASP A 43 3.43 -15.39 0.60
C ASP A 43 2.65 -14.07 0.39
N SER A 44 3.37 -12.96 0.20
CA SER A 44 2.77 -11.66 -0.11
C SER A 44 2.71 -11.45 -1.61
N SER A 45 1.62 -10.85 -2.09
CA SER A 45 1.39 -10.59 -3.52
C SER A 45 1.18 -9.12 -3.81
N ILE A 46 1.94 -8.58 -4.77
CA ILE A 46 1.73 -7.26 -5.35
C ILE A 46 1.21 -7.46 -6.76
N HIS A 47 -0.04 -7.11 -6.99
CA HIS A 47 -0.75 -7.30 -8.26
C HIS A 47 -0.32 -6.31 -9.34
N MET A 48 -0.78 -6.53 -10.59
CA MET A 48 -0.40 -5.70 -11.74
C MET A 48 -0.90 -4.26 -11.61
N GLY A 49 -0.14 -3.33 -12.20
CA GLY A 49 -0.49 -1.92 -12.24
C GLY A 49 -0.32 -1.18 -10.92
N VAL A 50 0.28 -1.79 -9.89
CA VAL A 50 0.63 -1.08 -8.65
C VAL A 50 1.73 -0.08 -8.96
N PHE A 51 1.45 1.20 -8.71
CA PHE A 51 2.39 2.29 -8.93
C PHE A 51 3.16 2.60 -7.63
N VAL A 52 4.47 2.68 -7.70
CA VAL A 52 5.32 2.90 -6.53
C VAL A 52 6.21 4.12 -6.69
N THR A 53 6.40 4.88 -5.62
CA THR A 53 7.41 5.94 -5.53
C THR A 53 8.22 5.79 -4.24
N GLY A 54 9.48 6.27 -4.28
CA GLY A 54 10.36 6.15 -3.11
C GLY A 54 10.84 4.73 -2.84
N ARG A 55 11.75 4.59 -1.88
CA ARG A 55 12.42 3.31 -1.57
C ARG A 55 12.11 2.77 -0.17
N LYS A 56 11.33 3.50 0.61
CA LYS A 56 11.08 3.13 2.01
C LYS A 56 9.75 2.40 2.14
N ILE A 57 9.66 1.21 1.52
CA ILE A 57 8.47 0.34 1.59
C ILE A 57 8.88 -1.00 2.22
N LYS A 58 8.17 -1.35 3.30
CA LYS A 58 8.31 -2.62 4.01
C LYS A 58 6.96 -3.33 4.01
N ILE A 59 6.95 -4.58 3.61
CA ILE A 59 5.75 -5.41 3.49
C ILE A 59 6.02 -6.72 4.22
N GLY A 60 5.18 -7.06 5.17
CA GLY A 60 5.23 -8.28 5.96
C GLY A 60 4.80 -9.52 5.18
N ASP A 61 4.50 -10.58 5.92
CA ASP A 61 4.08 -11.87 5.38
C ASP A 61 2.56 -11.90 5.10
N ASN A 62 2.13 -12.66 4.09
CA ASN A 62 0.72 -12.84 3.72
C ASN A 62 0.00 -11.51 3.47
N VAL A 63 0.62 -10.59 2.76
CA VAL A 63 0.02 -9.30 2.37
C VAL A 63 -0.43 -9.37 0.92
N VAL A 64 -1.66 -8.93 0.68
CA VAL A 64 -2.23 -8.81 -0.68
C VAL A 64 -2.39 -7.34 -1.02
N ILE A 65 -1.68 -6.86 -2.03
CA ILE A 65 -1.83 -5.50 -2.59
C ILE A 65 -2.43 -5.64 -3.97
N ASN A 66 -3.70 -5.27 -4.09
CA ASN A 66 -4.43 -5.42 -5.34
C ASN A 66 -4.08 -4.35 -6.38
N ARG A 67 -4.60 -4.57 -7.58
CA ARG A 67 -4.30 -3.84 -8.81
C ARG A 67 -4.50 -2.34 -8.70
N ARG A 68 -3.65 -1.58 -9.41
CA ARG A 68 -3.73 -0.13 -9.58
C ARG A 68 -3.67 0.67 -8.27
N SER A 69 -3.19 0.05 -7.18
CA SER A 69 -2.92 0.79 -5.95
C SER A 69 -1.68 1.66 -6.11
N TYR A 70 -1.65 2.77 -5.38
CA TYR A 70 -0.54 3.73 -5.36
C TYR A 70 0.16 3.69 -4.00
N LEU A 71 1.46 3.43 -3.99
CA LEU A 71 2.28 3.33 -2.78
C LEU A 71 3.38 4.39 -2.79
N ASP A 72 3.22 5.41 -1.97
CA ASP A 72 4.20 6.48 -1.82
C ASP A 72 5.20 6.19 -0.69
N GLY A 73 6.28 5.52 -1.01
CA GLY A 73 7.38 5.22 -0.07
C GLY A 73 8.45 6.31 0.04
N ARG A 74 8.16 7.57 -0.26
CA ARG A 74 9.13 8.67 -0.17
C ARG A 74 9.55 8.95 1.28
N ILE A 75 8.62 8.98 2.23
CA ILE A 75 8.90 9.08 3.66
C ILE A 75 8.91 7.69 4.30
N GLY A 76 7.89 6.87 4.03
CA GLY A 76 7.83 5.48 4.48
C GLY A 76 6.44 4.87 4.42
N ILE A 77 6.39 3.59 4.14
CA ILE A 77 5.21 2.74 4.31
C ILE A 77 5.68 1.44 4.97
N THR A 78 5.07 1.10 6.11
CA THR A 78 5.26 -0.20 6.75
C THR A 78 3.91 -0.91 6.82
N ILE A 79 3.83 -2.09 6.21
CA ILE A 79 2.65 -2.96 6.20
C ILE A 79 3.03 -4.25 6.93
N HIS A 80 2.34 -4.55 8.03
CA HIS A 80 2.54 -5.77 8.81
C HIS A 80 1.89 -7.00 8.14
N ASN A 81 1.70 -8.08 8.89
CA ASN A 81 1.29 -9.36 8.33
C ASN A 81 -0.23 -9.47 8.10
N ASN A 82 -0.64 -10.33 7.16
CA ASN A 82 -2.05 -10.64 6.90
C ASN A 82 -2.91 -9.44 6.54
N VAL A 83 -2.36 -8.46 5.82
CA VAL A 83 -3.07 -7.27 5.38
C VAL A 83 -3.64 -7.47 3.98
N SER A 84 -4.91 -7.09 3.80
CA SER A 84 -5.57 -7.09 2.49
C SER A 84 -5.83 -5.66 2.03
N ILE A 85 -5.18 -5.25 0.95
CA ILE A 85 -5.38 -3.96 0.28
C ILE A 85 -6.13 -4.21 -1.01
N SER A 86 -7.36 -3.70 -1.08
CA SER A 86 -8.25 -3.83 -2.24
C SER A 86 -7.75 -2.98 -3.43
N PRO A 87 -8.35 -3.13 -4.63
CA PRO A 87 -7.92 -2.37 -5.81
C PRO A 87 -8.00 -0.85 -5.63
N GLU A 88 -7.10 -0.14 -6.33
CA GLU A 88 -7.13 1.33 -6.45
C GLU A 88 -7.00 2.08 -5.11
N VAL A 89 -6.33 1.49 -4.12
CA VAL A 89 -6.04 2.15 -2.83
C VAL A 89 -4.84 3.09 -2.99
N PHE A 90 -4.92 4.28 -2.38
CA PHE A 90 -3.84 5.25 -2.33
C PHE A 90 -3.25 5.33 -0.93
N ILE A 91 -1.95 5.07 -0.80
CA ILE A 91 -1.18 5.25 0.44
C ILE A 91 -0.16 6.34 0.19
N VAL A 92 -0.36 7.50 0.80
CA VAL A 92 0.43 8.70 0.58
C VAL A 92 1.25 9.00 1.84
N SER A 93 2.58 9.07 1.72
CA SER A 93 3.46 9.38 2.85
C SER A 93 3.94 10.83 2.88
N MET A 94 3.73 11.59 1.79
CA MET A 94 4.22 12.96 1.68
C MET A 94 3.25 13.83 0.89
N GLU A 95 3.01 15.04 1.40
CA GLU A 95 2.20 16.08 0.78
C GLU A 95 2.92 17.43 0.84
N HIS A 96 2.33 18.47 0.25
CA HIS A 96 2.80 19.85 0.45
C HIS A 96 2.10 20.49 1.64
N ASP A 97 2.80 21.37 2.35
CA ASP A 97 2.20 22.19 3.39
C ASP A 97 1.48 23.39 2.75
N PRO A 98 0.13 23.44 2.81
CA PRO A 98 -0.63 24.53 2.21
C PRO A 98 -0.42 25.88 2.90
N ASN A 99 0.12 25.88 4.12
CA ASN A 99 0.37 27.09 4.90
C ASN A 99 1.82 27.58 4.80
N ASP A 100 2.70 26.83 4.15
CA ASP A 100 4.08 27.26 3.92
C ASP A 100 4.19 28.12 2.67
N PRO A 101 4.62 29.39 2.77
CA PRO A 101 4.81 30.28 1.61
C PRO A 101 5.78 29.74 0.56
N MET A 102 6.68 28.84 0.94
CA MET A 102 7.65 28.17 0.04
C MET A 102 7.09 26.86 -0.51
N PHE A 103 5.84 26.50 -0.20
CA PHE A 103 5.18 25.28 -0.62
C PHE A 103 6.03 24.04 -0.35
N SER A 104 6.69 24.00 0.81
CA SER A 104 7.55 22.90 1.21
C SER A 104 6.76 21.61 1.38
N THR A 105 7.47 20.48 1.36
CA THR A 105 6.85 19.16 1.60
C THR A 105 6.86 18.82 3.08
N ARG A 106 5.77 18.20 3.55
CA ARG A 106 5.63 17.59 4.86
C ARG A 106 5.08 16.17 4.72
N GLY A 107 5.07 15.40 5.80
CA GLY A 107 4.47 14.07 5.82
C GLY A 107 5.00 13.20 6.94
N GLY A 108 4.66 11.94 6.89
CA GLY A 108 5.05 10.93 7.87
C GLY A 108 4.93 9.52 7.29
N GLU A 109 5.57 8.56 7.95
CA GLU A 109 5.42 7.15 7.61
C GLU A 109 3.97 6.72 7.84
N VAL A 110 3.43 5.94 6.89
CA VAL A 110 2.13 5.28 7.07
C VAL A 110 2.39 3.86 7.57
N VAL A 111 1.79 3.53 8.72
CA VAL A 111 1.92 2.21 9.35
C VAL A 111 0.58 1.50 9.32
N ILE A 112 0.58 0.27 8.82
CA ILE A 112 -0.61 -0.58 8.71
C ILE A 112 -0.33 -1.87 9.48
N GLU A 113 -1.01 -2.05 10.62
CA GLU A 113 -0.83 -3.20 11.49
C GLU A 113 -1.43 -4.48 10.89
N SER A 114 -1.20 -5.61 11.59
CA SER A 114 -1.62 -6.92 11.10
C SER A 114 -3.15 -7.05 10.99
N HIS A 115 -3.61 -7.90 10.05
CA HIS A 115 -5.03 -8.22 9.83
C HIS A 115 -5.91 -7.05 9.40
N VAL A 116 -5.32 -5.91 8.99
CA VAL A 116 -6.08 -4.78 8.45
C VAL A 116 -6.65 -5.12 7.07
N TRP A 117 -7.87 -4.68 6.83
CA TRP A 117 -8.50 -4.70 5.52
C TRP A 117 -8.79 -3.29 5.04
N ILE A 118 -8.26 -2.94 3.86
CA ILE A 118 -8.48 -1.65 3.22
C ILE A 118 -9.34 -1.84 1.99
N GLY A 119 -10.54 -1.29 2.02
CA GLY A 119 -11.52 -1.32 0.94
C GLY A 119 -11.07 -0.55 -0.30
N ALA A 120 -11.63 -0.92 -1.45
CA ALA A 120 -11.27 -0.35 -2.75
C ALA A 120 -11.39 1.18 -2.77
N ARG A 121 -10.44 1.84 -3.45
CA ARG A 121 -10.38 3.31 -3.61
C ARG A 121 -10.25 4.10 -2.31
N ALA A 122 -9.91 3.46 -1.21
CA ALA A 122 -9.60 4.20 0.02
C ALA A 122 -8.28 4.97 -0.14
N MET A 123 -8.16 6.07 0.59
CA MET A 123 -6.95 6.91 0.64
C MET A 123 -6.47 7.05 2.08
N LEU A 124 -5.22 6.72 2.33
CA LEU A 124 -4.54 6.96 3.60
C LEU A 124 -3.62 8.16 3.44
N LEU A 125 -3.80 9.19 4.29
CA LEU A 125 -2.99 10.40 4.27
C LEU A 125 -1.66 10.21 5.02
N PRO A 126 -0.69 11.14 4.88
CA PRO A 126 0.62 11.01 5.48
C PRO A 126 0.60 10.89 7.01
N GLY A 127 1.45 10.03 7.55
CA GLY A 127 1.66 9.87 8.99
C GLY A 127 0.58 9.08 9.73
N ILE A 128 -0.35 8.44 9.02
CA ILE A 128 -1.45 7.69 9.62
C ILE A 128 -0.98 6.32 10.13
N HIS A 129 -1.46 5.96 11.32
CA HIS A 129 -1.34 4.62 11.90
C HIS A 129 -2.70 3.91 11.88
N ILE A 130 -2.74 2.73 11.27
CA ILE A 130 -3.93 1.87 11.22
C ILE A 130 -3.72 0.69 12.15
N GLY A 131 -4.48 0.65 13.23
CA GLY A 131 -4.38 -0.37 14.26
C GLY A 131 -4.78 -1.77 13.80
N GLU A 132 -4.30 -2.77 14.52
CA GLU A 132 -4.51 -4.20 14.21
C GLU A 132 -5.98 -4.52 13.97
N GLY A 133 -6.24 -5.31 12.93
CA GLY A 133 -7.59 -5.79 12.62
C GLY A 133 -8.58 -4.71 12.16
N ALA A 134 -8.18 -3.45 12.03
CA ALA A 134 -9.06 -2.39 11.58
C ALA A 134 -9.54 -2.61 10.14
N VAL A 135 -10.69 -2.01 9.81
CA VAL A 135 -11.28 -2.04 8.47
C VAL A 135 -11.50 -0.63 7.96
N ILE A 136 -10.96 -0.35 6.80
CA ILE A 136 -11.17 0.91 6.09
C ILE A 136 -12.19 0.66 4.98
N GLY A 137 -13.35 1.31 5.05
CA GLY A 137 -14.40 1.19 4.05
C GLY A 137 -13.98 1.68 2.67
N ALA A 138 -14.59 1.13 1.63
CA ALA A 138 -14.30 1.53 0.25
C ALA A 138 -14.55 3.05 0.05
N GLY A 139 -13.65 3.70 -0.69
CA GLY A 139 -13.71 5.14 -0.96
C GLY A 139 -13.46 6.05 0.25
N ALA A 140 -13.09 5.51 1.40
CA ALA A 140 -12.82 6.32 2.60
C ALA A 140 -11.53 7.14 2.46
N VAL A 141 -11.53 8.37 3.00
CA VAL A 141 -10.32 9.19 3.13
C VAL A 141 -9.94 9.26 4.61
N VAL A 142 -8.89 8.52 4.98
CA VAL A 142 -8.40 8.43 6.36
C VAL A 142 -7.47 9.59 6.64
N THR A 143 -7.88 10.46 7.55
CA THR A 143 -7.18 11.69 7.92
C THR A 143 -6.65 11.69 9.36
N LYS A 144 -6.88 10.62 10.11
CA LYS A 144 -6.45 10.40 11.49
C LYS A 144 -6.18 8.92 11.72
N ASP A 145 -5.43 8.61 12.75
CA ASP A 145 -5.19 7.23 13.18
C ASP A 145 -6.51 6.48 13.42
N VAL A 146 -6.46 5.18 13.17
CA VAL A 146 -7.59 4.26 13.37
C VAL A 146 -7.21 3.25 14.42
N GLU A 147 -7.99 3.18 15.49
CA GLU A 147 -7.75 2.26 16.59
C GLU A 147 -7.92 0.79 16.17
N PRO A 148 -7.31 -0.15 16.88
CA PRO A 148 -7.45 -1.57 16.58
C PRO A 148 -8.91 -2.01 16.51
N TYR A 149 -9.22 -2.84 15.50
CA TYR A 149 -10.54 -3.42 15.24
C TYR A 149 -11.66 -2.42 14.91
N GLN A 150 -11.39 -1.14 14.82
CA GLN A 150 -12.38 -0.19 14.33
C GLN A 150 -12.73 -0.41 12.86
N ILE A 151 -13.98 -0.18 12.51
CA ILE A 151 -14.46 -0.06 11.13
C ILE A 151 -14.73 1.41 10.87
N VAL A 152 -14.02 2.00 9.89
CA VAL A 152 -14.15 3.40 9.53
C VAL A 152 -14.55 3.54 8.05
N ALA A 153 -15.36 4.55 7.73
CA ALA A 153 -15.77 4.84 6.35
C ALA A 153 -16.08 6.33 6.15
N GLY A 154 -16.19 6.75 4.90
CA GLY A 154 -16.58 8.12 4.50
C GLY A 154 -15.42 9.07 4.23
N VAL A 155 -15.76 10.32 3.88
CA VAL A 155 -14.83 11.42 3.55
C VAL A 155 -15.20 12.66 4.36
N PRO A 156 -14.39 13.01 5.38
CA PRO A 156 -13.32 12.23 5.98
C PRO A 156 -13.84 10.98 6.71
N ALA A 157 -13.00 9.94 6.85
CA ALA A 157 -13.38 8.70 7.51
C ALA A 157 -13.81 8.90 8.97
N ARG A 158 -14.88 8.20 9.38
CA ARG A 158 -15.41 8.18 10.74
C ARG A 158 -15.67 6.75 11.17
N VAL A 159 -15.59 6.48 12.46
CA VAL A 159 -15.95 5.18 13.04
C VAL A 159 -17.43 4.90 12.78
N ILE A 160 -17.72 3.75 12.18
CA ILE A 160 -19.07 3.26 11.90
C ILE A 160 -19.38 1.93 12.60
N GLY A 161 -18.39 1.32 13.24
CA GLY A 161 -18.55 0.06 13.95
C GLY A 161 -17.25 -0.53 14.44
N GLU A 162 -17.33 -1.74 14.97
CA GLU A 162 -16.20 -2.56 15.39
C GLU A 162 -16.22 -3.90 14.68
N ARG A 163 -15.03 -4.44 14.43
CA ARG A 163 -14.84 -5.73 13.80
C ARG A 163 -14.88 -6.85 14.83
N SER A 164 -15.62 -7.92 14.54
CA SER A 164 -15.71 -9.10 15.40
C SER A 164 -14.36 -9.80 15.56
N ARG A 165 -14.15 -10.43 16.73
CA ARG A 165 -12.98 -11.25 17.09
C ARG A 165 -13.42 -12.69 17.37
N PRO A 166 -12.55 -13.72 17.22
CA PRO A 166 -11.16 -13.67 16.74
C PRO A 166 -11.05 -13.57 15.20
N ILE A 167 -9.88 -13.10 14.72
CA ILE A 167 -9.52 -13.08 13.29
C ILE A 167 -8.51 -14.21 13.04
N ASN A 168 -8.89 -15.24 12.26
CA ASN A 168 -8.12 -16.47 12.09
C ASN A 168 -7.83 -16.81 10.62
N TYR A 169 -7.68 -15.82 9.73
CA TYR A 169 -7.39 -16.06 8.33
C TYR A 169 -5.95 -15.64 7.96
N LEU A 170 -5.43 -16.24 6.89
CA LEU A 170 -4.23 -15.81 6.19
C LEU A 170 -4.59 -15.18 4.85
N CYS A 171 -4.08 -13.99 4.60
CA CYS A 171 -4.26 -13.34 3.30
C CYS A 171 -3.32 -13.95 2.27
N LYS A 172 -3.85 -14.81 1.38
CA LYS A 172 -3.10 -15.36 0.25
C LYS A 172 -3.95 -15.26 -1.02
N TYR A 173 -3.44 -14.54 -2.01
CA TYR A 173 -4.11 -14.39 -3.28
C TYR A 173 -3.10 -14.30 -4.42
N PHE A 174 -2.96 -15.39 -5.17
CA PHE A 174 -2.11 -15.48 -6.34
C PHE A 174 -2.94 -16.03 -7.50
N THR A 175 -3.11 -15.23 -8.52
CA THR A 175 -3.85 -15.60 -9.74
C THR A 175 -2.90 -15.74 -10.91
N TRP A 176 -3.17 -16.69 -11.80
CA TRP A 176 -2.41 -16.82 -13.04
C TRP A 176 -2.61 -15.59 -13.92
N PHE A 177 -1.52 -15.04 -14.42
CA PHE A 177 -1.50 -13.82 -15.26
C PHE A 177 -2.25 -12.63 -14.64
N ASP A 178 -2.36 -12.65 -13.32
CA ASP A 178 -3.12 -11.62 -12.58
C ASP A 178 -4.59 -11.49 -13.03
N SER A 179 -5.20 -12.60 -13.44
CA SER A 179 -6.59 -12.68 -13.87
C SER A 179 -7.46 -13.28 -12.76
N ASP A 180 -8.66 -12.71 -12.54
CA ASP A 180 -9.60 -13.20 -11.54
C ASP A 180 -10.48 -14.33 -12.09
N ILE A 181 -9.87 -15.40 -12.57
CA ILE A 181 -10.63 -16.59 -12.93
C ILE A 181 -10.94 -17.35 -11.65
N GLN A 182 -12.19 -17.34 -11.23
CA GLN A 182 -12.66 -18.20 -10.15
C GLN A 182 -12.56 -19.66 -10.63
N ARG A 183 -12.03 -20.51 -9.76
CA ARG A 183 -12.17 -21.95 -9.94
C ARG A 183 -13.55 -22.31 -9.45
N ASP A 184 -14.39 -22.81 -10.34
CA ASP A 184 -15.64 -23.50 -10.01
C ASP A 184 -15.32 -24.76 -9.21
#